data_0cfdf8c28b9edbf9b1b409186b63413f
#
_entry.id   0cfdf8c28b9edbf9b1b409186b63413f
#
_cell.length_a   1.000
_cell.length_b   1.000
_cell.length_c   1.000
_cell.angle_alpha   90.00
_cell.angle_beta   90.00
_cell.angle_gamma   90.00
#
_symmetry.space_group_name_H-M   'P 1'
#
loop_
_entity.id
_entity.type
_entity.pdbx_description
1 polymer ?
#
loop_
_entity_poly.entity_id
_entity_poly.type
_entity_poly.pdbx_seq_one_letter_code
_entity_poly.pdbx_strand_id
1 'polypeptide(L)'
;MVKLAQEAKVPAAVFLDHSKSFELCMKAIQLGFSSVMIDGSHLPFEENVALTKKVVEAAHAVGVSVEAELGALAGIEDGESVANAKVTDPKDAAKFVELTNVDAMALSIGNAHGLYKGV
;
A
#
# COMPACT_ATOMS: atom_id res chain seq x y z
N MET A 1 -12.47 -14.56 5.33
CA MET A 1 -11.01 -14.38 5.54
C MET A 1 -10.70 -14.08 7.01
N VAL A 2 -11.22 -13.00 7.61
CA VAL A 2 -10.93 -12.61 9.01
C VAL A 2 -11.21 -13.75 10.01
N LYS A 3 -12.38 -14.39 9.92
CA LYS A 3 -12.72 -15.54 10.77
C LYS A 3 -11.71 -16.69 10.63
N LEU A 4 -11.27 -17.02 9.42
CA LEU A 4 -10.27 -18.07 9.18
C LEU A 4 -8.91 -17.69 9.78
N ALA A 5 -8.51 -16.42 9.70
CA ALA A 5 -7.28 -15.94 10.31
C ALA A 5 -7.33 -16.03 11.84
N GLN A 6 -8.49 -15.73 12.46
CA GLN A 6 -8.70 -15.83 13.90
C GLN A 6 -8.69 -17.29 14.40
N GLU A 7 -9.15 -18.23 13.59
CA GLU A 7 -9.20 -19.66 13.90
C GLU A 7 -7.88 -20.39 13.53
N ALA A 8 -6.94 -19.72 12.88
CA ALA A 8 -5.67 -20.30 12.47
C ALA A 8 -4.81 -20.67 13.69
N LYS A 9 -4.10 -21.82 13.60
CA LYS A 9 -3.17 -22.30 14.64
C LYS A 9 -1.79 -21.65 14.56
N VAL A 10 -1.60 -20.75 13.60
CA VAL A 10 -0.37 -19.99 13.34
C VAL A 10 -0.71 -18.51 13.29
N PRO A 11 0.26 -17.61 13.52
CA PRO A 11 0.04 -16.18 13.30
C PRO A 11 -0.44 -15.92 11.86
N ALA A 12 -1.53 -15.17 11.73
CA ALA A 12 -2.14 -14.84 10.44
C ALA A 12 -2.53 -13.37 10.41
N ALA A 13 -2.29 -12.71 9.27
CA ALA A 13 -2.74 -11.36 8.99
C ALA A 13 -3.73 -11.36 7.82
N VAL A 14 -4.67 -10.43 7.84
CA VAL A 14 -5.57 -10.17 6.72
C VAL A 14 -5.25 -8.78 6.19
N PHE A 15 -4.79 -8.73 4.96
CA PHE A 15 -4.27 -7.53 4.32
C PHE A 15 -5.18 -7.10 3.16
N LEU A 16 -5.53 -5.80 3.10
CA LEU A 16 -6.14 -5.19 1.93
C LEU A 16 -5.02 -4.73 1.01
N ASP A 17 -4.86 -5.40 -0.11
CA ASP A 17 -3.89 -5.08 -1.14
C ASP A 17 -4.43 -3.98 -2.07
N HIS A 18 -3.59 -3.06 -2.50
CA HIS A 18 -3.82 -1.97 -3.47
C HIS A 18 -5.20 -1.29 -3.43
N SER A 19 -5.51 -0.57 -2.37
CA SER A 19 -6.68 0.32 -2.35
C SER A 19 -6.34 1.71 -2.86
N LYS A 20 -7.20 2.27 -3.72
CA LYS A 20 -7.06 3.64 -4.25
C LYS A 20 -7.94 4.66 -3.50
N SER A 21 -8.66 4.25 -2.45
CA SER A 21 -9.54 5.15 -1.71
C SER A 21 -9.48 4.98 -0.19
N PHE A 22 -9.56 6.11 0.51
CA PHE A 22 -9.67 6.14 1.96
C PHE A 22 -10.86 5.32 2.47
N GLU A 23 -12.01 5.44 1.81
CA GLU A 23 -13.26 4.78 2.19
C GLU A 23 -13.13 3.25 2.15
N LEU A 24 -12.41 2.71 1.16
CA LEU A 24 -12.18 1.28 1.05
C LEU A 24 -11.26 0.77 2.16
N CYS A 25 -10.20 1.51 2.49
CA CYS A 25 -9.35 1.21 3.64
C CYS A 25 -10.17 1.17 4.94
N MET A 26 -11.02 2.18 5.18
CA MET A 26 -11.86 2.22 6.38
C MET A 26 -12.85 1.07 6.42
N LYS A 27 -13.42 0.68 5.29
CA LYS A 27 -14.31 -0.48 5.20
C LYS A 27 -13.60 -1.79 5.52
N ALA A 28 -12.39 -1.97 5.04
CA ALA A 28 -11.57 -3.14 5.37
C ALA A 28 -11.27 -3.20 6.88
N ILE A 29 -10.90 -2.08 7.49
CA ILE A 29 -10.66 -1.97 8.93
C ILE A 29 -11.92 -2.34 9.72
N GLN A 30 -13.09 -1.85 9.33
CA GLN A 30 -14.38 -2.21 9.95
C GLN A 30 -14.68 -3.71 9.84
N LEU A 31 -14.23 -4.36 8.79
CA LEU A 31 -14.38 -5.81 8.59
C LEU A 31 -13.35 -6.64 9.38
N GLY A 32 -12.42 -6.00 10.10
CA GLY A 32 -11.43 -6.65 10.94
C GLY A 32 -10.12 -7.00 10.22
N PHE A 33 -9.78 -6.31 9.12
CA PHE A 33 -8.46 -6.44 8.49
C PHE A 33 -7.38 -5.90 9.45
N SER A 34 -6.26 -6.59 9.53
CA SER A 34 -5.13 -6.24 10.40
C SER A 34 -4.16 -5.25 9.74
N SER A 35 -4.22 -5.12 8.44
CA SER A 35 -3.42 -4.17 7.66
C SER A 35 -4.11 -3.78 6.36
N VAL A 36 -3.78 -2.60 5.85
CA VAL A 36 -4.33 -2.05 4.59
C VAL A 36 -3.23 -1.39 3.78
N MET A 37 -3.33 -1.43 2.45
CA MET A 37 -2.49 -0.65 1.56
C MET A 37 -3.30 0.45 0.89
N ILE A 38 -2.79 1.68 0.95
CA ILE A 38 -3.27 2.81 0.18
C ILE A 38 -2.28 3.13 -0.94
N ASP A 39 -2.70 2.93 -2.16
CA ASP A 39 -1.89 3.18 -3.35
C ASP A 39 -2.27 4.52 -3.99
N GLY A 40 -1.50 5.55 -3.64
CA GLY A 40 -1.55 6.87 -4.24
C GLY A 40 -0.42 7.12 -5.25
N SER A 41 0.28 6.08 -5.73
CA SER A 41 1.44 6.21 -6.63
C SER A 41 1.14 6.93 -7.95
N HIS A 42 -0.12 6.90 -8.39
CA HIS A 42 -0.61 7.60 -9.58
C HIS A 42 -0.85 9.11 -9.37
N LEU A 43 -0.84 9.58 -8.10
CA LEU A 43 -1.05 10.97 -7.73
C LEU A 43 0.27 11.75 -7.69
N PRO A 44 0.24 13.09 -7.78
CA PRO A 44 1.38 13.92 -7.40
C PRO A 44 1.85 13.65 -5.96
N PHE A 45 3.15 13.81 -5.68
CA PHE A 45 3.75 13.48 -4.39
C PHE A 45 2.98 14.03 -3.19
N GLU A 46 2.64 15.32 -3.22
CA GLU A 46 1.94 15.98 -2.11
C GLU A 46 0.51 15.44 -1.89
N GLU A 47 -0.17 15.05 -2.96
CA GLU A 47 -1.51 14.44 -2.89
C GLU A 47 -1.43 13.01 -2.36
N ASN A 48 -0.43 12.23 -2.77
CA ASN A 48 -0.16 10.90 -2.24
C ASN A 48 0.17 10.98 -0.74
N VAL A 49 1.03 11.92 -0.33
CA VAL A 49 1.32 12.18 1.10
C VAL A 49 0.04 12.49 1.87
N ALA A 50 -0.80 13.40 1.37
CA ALA A 50 -2.03 13.80 2.06
C ALA A 50 -3.02 12.62 2.21
N LEU A 51 -3.21 11.84 1.15
CA LEU A 51 -4.07 10.66 1.15
C LEU A 51 -3.54 9.58 2.12
N THR A 52 -2.26 9.25 2.02
CA THR A 52 -1.61 8.25 2.88
C THR A 52 -1.68 8.64 4.34
N LYS A 53 -1.34 9.89 4.67
CA LYS A 53 -1.40 10.39 6.05
C LYS A 53 -2.80 10.28 6.64
N LYS A 54 -3.84 10.61 5.88
CA LYS A 54 -5.24 10.48 6.31
C LYS A 54 -5.57 9.03 6.67
N VAL A 55 -5.11 8.06 5.86
CA VAL A 55 -5.32 6.62 6.14
C VAL A 55 -4.54 6.19 7.37
N VAL A 56 -3.27 6.59 7.47
CA VAL A 56 -2.40 6.24 8.61
C VAL A 56 -2.98 6.73 9.93
N GLU A 57 -3.41 8.00 10.00
CA GLU A 57 -4.01 8.57 11.22
C GLU A 57 -5.23 7.77 11.69
N ALA A 58 -6.10 7.37 10.77
CA ALA A 58 -7.30 6.59 11.09
C ALA A 58 -6.98 5.13 11.45
N ALA A 59 -6.09 4.49 10.71
CA ALA A 59 -5.71 3.09 10.90
C ALA A 59 -4.93 2.90 12.22
N HIS A 60 -3.93 3.75 12.49
CA HIS A 60 -3.14 3.69 13.72
C HIS A 60 -4.00 3.91 14.97
N ALA A 61 -5.04 4.74 14.90
CA ALA A 61 -5.97 4.95 16.02
C ALA A 61 -6.66 3.66 16.49
N VAL A 62 -6.72 2.64 15.63
CA VAL A 62 -7.34 1.32 15.93
C VAL A 62 -6.36 0.16 15.82
N GLY A 63 -5.05 0.44 15.75
CA GLY A 63 -3.97 -0.56 15.78
C GLY A 63 -3.82 -1.34 14.46
N VAL A 64 -4.20 -0.75 13.32
CA VAL A 64 -4.05 -1.34 11.99
C VAL A 64 -2.85 -0.73 11.29
N SER A 65 -1.99 -1.58 10.70
CA SER A 65 -0.81 -1.16 9.95
C SER A 65 -1.18 -0.69 8.55
N VAL A 66 -0.38 0.24 8.01
CA VAL A 66 -0.58 0.82 6.68
C VAL A 66 0.66 0.62 5.81
N GLU A 67 0.46 0.12 4.60
CA GLU A 67 1.41 0.18 3.50
C GLU A 67 1.03 1.27 2.52
N ALA A 68 2.01 1.90 1.88
CA ALA A 68 1.81 2.86 0.79
C ALA A 68 2.74 2.57 -0.38
N GLU A 69 2.48 3.19 -1.53
CA GLU A 69 3.33 3.07 -2.71
C GLU A 69 3.84 4.42 -3.18
N LEU A 70 5.12 4.46 -3.57
CA LEU A 70 5.75 5.61 -4.18
C LEU A 70 6.53 5.20 -5.43
N GLY A 71 6.31 5.91 -6.52
CA GLY A 71 6.76 5.55 -7.86
C GLY A 71 5.70 4.73 -8.58
N ALA A 72 5.95 4.36 -9.82
CA ALA A 72 5.06 3.50 -10.60
C ALA A 72 5.79 2.20 -10.98
N LEU A 73 5.28 1.07 -10.52
CA LEU A 73 5.77 -0.24 -10.92
C LEU A 73 5.22 -0.59 -12.30
N ALA A 74 6.09 -1.08 -13.20
CA ALA A 74 5.64 -1.65 -14.47
C ALA A 74 5.05 -3.04 -14.23
N GLY A 75 4.15 -3.48 -15.11
CA GLY A 75 3.59 -4.82 -15.08
C GLY A 75 2.07 -4.85 -15.15
N ILE A 76 1.49 -5.99 -14.81
CA ILE A 76 0.04 -6.18 -14.75
C ILE A 76 -0.30 -6.58 -13.33
N GLU A 77 -1.17 -5.79 -12.71
CA GLU A 77 -1.72 -6.05 -11.39
C GLU A 77 -3.22 -5.79 -11.41
N ASP A 78 -3.99 -6.69 -10.85
CA ASP A 78 -5.48 -6.63 -10.81
C ASP A 78 -6.14 -6.33 -12.17
N GLY A 79 -5.48 -6.74 -13.29
CA GLY A 79 -5.96 -6.50 -14.64
C GLY A 79 -5.65 -5.12 -15.22
N GLU A 80 -4.98 -4.25 -14.46
CA GLU A 80 -4.45 -2.97 -14.95
C GLU A 80 -3.01 -3.12 -15.42
N SER A 81 -2.66 -2.47 -16.54
CA SER A 81 -1.32 -2.51 -17.12
C SER A 81 -0.64 -1.16 -16.96
N VAL A 82 0.52 -1.14 -16.34
CA VAL A 82 1.40 0.04 -16.27
C VAL A 82 2.58 -0.15 -17.23
N ALA A 83 2.61 0.66 -18.30
CA ALA A 83 3.59 0.53 -19.37
C ALA A 83 4.98 1.10 -19.00
N ASN A 84 5.03 2.12 -18.14
CA ASN A 84 6.25 2.83 -17.80
C ASN A 84 6.47 2.85 -16.29
N ALA A 85 7.54 2.22 -15.83
CA ALA A 85 8.00 2.34 -14.46
C ALA A 85 8.58 3.74 -14.21
N LYS A 86 8.19 4.37 -13.10
CA LYS A 86 8.83 5.58 -12.57
C LYS A 86 9.61 5.19 -11.32
N VAL A 87 10.92 5.12 -11.45
CA VAL A 87 11.82 4.77 -10.33
C VAL A 87 11.69 5.81 -9.22
N THR A 88 11.62 5.33 -7.99
CA THR A 88 11.52 6.17 -6.79
C THR A 88 12.89 6.75 -6.43
N ASP A 89 12.96 8.07 -6.20
CA ASP A 89 14.16 8.69 -5.61
C ASP A 89 14.23 8.32 -4.12
N PRO A 90 15.37 7.81 -3.62
CA PRO A 90 15.54 7.48 -2.19
C PRO A 90 15.26 8.64 -1.24
N LYS A 91 15.52 9.88 -1.65
CA LYS A 91 15.24 11.08 -0.85
C LYS A 91 13.74 11.33 -0.74
N ASP A 92 13.01 11.12 -1.83
CA ASP A 92 11.55 11.23 -1.83
C ASP A 92 10.93 10.12 -0.96
N ALA A 93 11.47 8.90 -1.00
CA ALA A 93 11.03 7.81 -0.14
C ALA A 93 11.21 8.16 1.36
N ALA A 94 12.39 8.64 1.75
CA ALA A 94 12.66 9.06 3.12
C ALA A 94 11.72 10.19 3.58
N LYS A 95 11.55 11.21 2.74
CA LYS A 95 10.63 12.32 3.01
C LYS A 95 9.17 11.87 3.13
N PHE A 96 8.76 10.92 2.28
CA PHE A 96 7.40 10.37 2.32
C PHE A 96 7.11 9.68 3.65
N VAL A 97 8.01 8.81 4.11
CA VAL A 97 7.88 8.12 5.41
C VAL A 97 7.82 9.12 6.56
N GLU A 98 8.70 10.13 6.56
CA GLU A 98 8.72 11.18 7.60
C GLU A 98 7.39 11.95 7.67
N LEU A 99 6.81 12.28 6.51
CA LEU A 99 5.57 13.06 6.43
C LEU A 99 4.31 12.25 6.76
N THR A 100 4.31 10.95 6.46
CA THR A 100 3.12 10.10 6.56
C THR A 100 3.10 9.19 7.78
N ASN A 101 4.28 8.84 8.32
CA ASN A 101 4.46 7.84 9.36
C ASN A 101 3.88 6.46 8.98
N VAL A 102 3.97 6.09 7.70
CA VAL A 102 3.51 4.80 7.18
C VAL A 102 4.40 3.66 7.69
N ASP A 103 3.85 2.45 7.88
CA ASP A 103 4.57 1.30 8.44
C ASP A 103 5.40 0.54 7.41
N ALA A 104 4.95 0.50 6.15
CA ALA A 104 5.63 -0.18 5.06
C ALA A 104 5.46 0.59 3.75
N MET A 105 6.39 0.37 2.81
CA MET A 105 6.34 1.00 1.48
C MET A 105 6.70 0.04 0.37
N ALA A 106 5.89 0.05 -0.68
CA ALA A 106 6.25 -0.45 -1.99
C ALA A 106 6.99 0.65 -2.77
N LEU A 107 8.19 0.34 -3.23
CA LEU A 107 9.06 1.27 -3.96
C LEU A 107 9.37 0.73 -5.35
N SER A 108 9.27 1.58 -6.35
CA SER A 108 9.73 1.27 -7.69
C SER A 108 11.26 1.43 -7.77
N ILE A 109 11.96 0.30 -7.77
CA ILE A 109 13.43 0.23 -7.81
C ILE A 109 13.96 -0.54 -9.03
N GLY A 110 13.13 -0.70 -10.08
CA GLY A 110 13.40 -1.52 -11.27
C GLY A 110 12.72 -2.89 -11.22
N ASN A 111 11.95 -3.17 -10.20
CA ASN A 111 11.05 -4.33 -10.08
C ASN A 111 9.78 -4.13 -10.92
N ALA A 112 9.00 -5.20 -11.07
CA ALA A 112 7.73 -5.20 -11.78
C ALA A 112 6.76 -6.20 -11.15
N HIS A 113 5.46 -5.97 -11.32
CA HIS A 113 4.44 -6.93 -10.94
C HIS A 113 4.40 -8.13 -11.88
N GLY A 114 4.06 -9.30 -11.31
CA GLY A 114 3.84 -10.54 -12.04
C GLY A 114 5.11 -11.35 -12.32
N LEU A 115 4.99 -12.32 -13.23
CA LEU A 115 6.11 -13.19 -13.60
C LEU A 115 7.10 -12.43 -14.48
N TYR A 116 8.35 -12.37 -14.07
CA TYR A 116 9.43 -11.91 -14.92
C TYR A 116 9.57 -12.85 -16.11
N LYS A 117 9.24 -12.36 -17.29
CA LYS A 117 9.64 -13.06 -18.53
C LYS A 117 11.12 -12.81 -18.68
N GLY A 118 11.91 -13.87 -18.55
CA GLY A 118 13.36 -13.83 -18.42
C GLY A 118 14.05 -12.84 -19.35
N VAL A 119 15.09 -12.27 -18.82
CA VAL A 119 16.08 -11.46 -19.54
C VAL A 119 16.83 -12.36 -20.51
#